data_31483d709133883ee9661dc4f0406e7a
#
_entry.id   31483d709133883ee9661dc4f0406e7a
#
_cell.length_a   1.000
_cell.length_b   1.000
_cell.length_c   1.000
_cell.angle_alpha   90.00
_cell.angle_beta   90.00
_cell.angle_gamma   90.00
#
_symmetry.space_group_name_H-M   'P 1'
#
loop_
_entity.id
_entity.type
_entity.pdbx_description
1 polymer ?
#
loop_
_entity_poly.entity_id
_entity_poly.type
_entity_poly.pdbx_seq_one_letter_code
_entity_poly.pdbx_strand_id
1 'polypeptide(L)'
;MKTFVHRGQITKVVFGSGTRSRIPEEADALGCRRVLILCSPGQAGQAAEVHDLLGTVAVGTFTEAAPHTPVEVTRKAVAYARTVGADSVLAIGGGSTIGLGKAIALRTGLPQLALPTTYAGSEMTPILGETEGRRKTTRRLPEVLPKTVVYDVDLTFTFPAAASVVSGINAMAHAVEALYAQDRDPLAFLMAGEALESLIRSLPVVARRPDDREARADALHGAWLAGTCLGTVGMALHHKVCHVLGGTLGLPHAETHAVVLPHVVAYNAPAAPEAMARIAKALSAVDAAGGLFDFAGRLGVPRALRDLGMPEPGIEQAAELIVRDGYWNPRPVERTAVRALLARAWAGQRPCTSAGDGHPRTTSATHHPTTTGARHA
;
A
#
# COMPACT_ATOMS: atom_id res chain seq x y z
N MET A 1 -26.49 15.21 3.28
CA MET A 1 -25.64 14.02 3.02
C MET A 1 -25.55 13.85 1.51
N LYS A 2 -24.37 13.60 0.93
CA LYS A 2 -24.25 13.31 -0.50
C LYS A 2 -24.82 11.93 -0.80
N THR A 3 -25.41 11.75 -1.99
CA THR A 3 -25.85 10.43 -2.46
C THR A 3 -24.64 9.51 -2.62
N PHE A 4 -24.74 8.27 -2.17
CA PHE A 4 -23.67 7.27 -2.29
C PHE A 4 -24.26 5.89 -2.62
N VAL A 5 -23.41 5.00 -3.12
CA VAL A 5 -23.69 3.57 -3.30
C VAL A 5 -22.65 2.80 -2.51
N HIS A 6 -23.11 1.99 -1.56
CA HIS A 6 -22.23 1.07 -0.82
C HIS A 6 -22.29 -0.33 -1.44
N ARG A 7 -21.13 -0.94 -1.69
CA ARG A 7 -20.98 -2.34 -2.08
C ARG A 7 -20.09 -3.04 -1.06
N GLY A 8 -20.72 -3.79 -0.15
CA GLY A 8 -19.99 -4.61 0.81
C GLY A 8 -19.18 -5.70 0.10
N GLN A 9 -17.96 -5.94 0.57
CA GLN A 9 -17.17 -7.09 0.14
C GLN A 9 -17.49 -8.29 1.04
N ILE A 10 -17.79 -9.45 0.43
CA ILE A 10 -18.10 -10.68 1.18
C ILE A 10 -16.79 -11.47 1.35
N THR A 11 -15.93 -11.01 2.25
CA THR A 11 -14.76 -11.74 2.74
C THR A 11 -14.92 -11.95 4.22
N LYS A 12 -14.83 -13.20 4.69
CA LYS A 12 -14.76 -13.50 6.11
C LYS A 12 -13.39 -13.11 6.64
N VAL A 13 -13.34 -12.41 7.77
CA VAL A 13 -12.11 -12.01 8.43
C VAL A 13 -12.04 -12.65 9.81
N VAL A 14 -10.92 -13.31 10.10
CA VAL A 14 -10.55 -13.84 11.42
C VAL A 14 -9.32 -13.07 11.87
N PHE A 15 -9.36 -12.41 13.02
CA PHE A 15 -8.29 -11.52 13.45
C PHE A 15 -7.87 -11.80 14.90
N GLY A 16 -6.56 -11.87 15.17
CA GLY A 16 -5.98 -11.97 16.51
C GLY A 16 -4.66 -12.72 16.54
N SER A 17 -4.03 -12.80 17.72
CA SER A 17 -2.82 -13.63 17.92
C SER A 17 -3.19 -15.10 17.93
N GLY A 18 -2.38 -15.94 17.24
CA GLY A 18 -2.57 -17.39 17.18
C GLY A 18 -3.77 -17.83 16.35
N THR A 19 -4.42 -16.94 15.63
CA THR A 19 -5.63 -17.25 14.84
C THR A 19 -5.37 -18.21 13.68
N ARG A 20 -4.10 -18.44 13.29
CA ARG A 20 -3.75 -19.50 12.33
C ARG A 20 -4.21 -20.89 12.77
N SER A 21 -4.37 -21.12 14.08
CA SER A 21 -4.92 -22.37 14.61
C SER A 21 -6.35 -22.65 14.15
N ARG A 22 -7.09 -21.65 13.68
CA ARG A 22 -8.44 -21.77 13.15
C ARG A 22 -8.50 -22.15 11.67
N ILE A 23 -7.35 -22.25 10.98
CA ILE A 23 -7.30 -22.58 9.55
C ILE A 23 -8.04 -23.87 9.20
N PRO A 24 -7.93 -24.97 9.97
CA PRO A 24 -8.70 -26.17 9.67
C PRO A 24 -10.21 -25.96 9.72
N GLU A 25 -10.70 -25.23 10.72
CA GLU A 25 -12.12 -24.84 10.85
C GLU A 25 -12.58 -23.98 9.67
N GLU A 26 -11.74 -23.00 9.27
CA GLU A 26 -12.08 -22.09 8.17
C GLU A 26 -12.05 -22.79 6.80
N ALA A 27 -11.13 -23.74 6.62
CA ALA A 27 -11.09 -24.59 5.42
C ALA A 27 -12.35 -25.50 5.34
N ASP A 28 -12.70 -26.14 6.45
CA ASP A 28 -13.90 -26.97 6.54
C ASP A 28 -15.18 -26.19 6.26
N ALA A 29 -15.31 -24.99 6.83
CA ALA A 29 -16.46 -24.09 6.62
C ALA A 29 -16.64 -23.67 5.15
N LEU A 30 -15.55 -23.62 4.37
CA LEU A 30 -15.57 -23.39 2.92
C LEU A 30 -15.74 -24.67 2.09
N GLY A 31 -15.82 -25.84 2.73
CA GLY A 31 -15.90 -27.12 2.06
C GLY A 31 -14.59 -27.60 1.42
N CYS A 32 -13.45 -26.99 1.80
CA CYS A 32 -12.13 -27.35 1.29
C CYS A 32 -11.65 -28.67 1.90
N ARG A 33 -11.31 -29.63 1.06
CA ARG A 33 -10.83 -30.97 1.47
C ARG A 33 -9.43 -31.28 0.98
N ARG A 34 -8.94 -30.51 0.01
CA ARG A 34 -7.65 -30.70 -0.66
C ARG A 34 -6.96 -29.35 -0.87
N VAL A 35 -6.39 -28.81 0.21
CA VAL A 35 -5.79 -27.47 0.24
C VAL A 35 -4.36 -27.49 -0.29
N LEU A 36 -4.08 -26.72 -1.33
CA LEU A 36 -2.72 -26.39 -1.77
C LEU A 36 -2.22 -25.14 -1.06
N ILE A 37 -1.12 -25.26 -0.32
CA ILE A 37 -0.47 -24.14 0.35
C ILE A 37 0.46 -23.42 -0.63
N LEU A 38 0.40 -22.07 -0.65
CA LEU A 38 1.25 -21.23 -1.46
C LEU A 38 2.11 -20.34 -0.57
N CYS A 39 3.42 -20.27 -0.82
CA CYS A 39 4.32 -19.34 -0.12
C CYS A 39 5.49 -18.91 -1.02
N SER A 40 6.23 -17.90 -0.59
CA SER A 40 7.56 -17.63 -1.15
C SER A 40 8.61 -18.50 -0.46
N PRO A 41 9.82 -18.65 -1.03
CA PRO A 41 10.89 -19.44 -0.39
C PRO A 41 11.17 -19.00 1.05
N GLY A 42 11.13 -17.70 1.34
CA GLY A 42 11.37 -17.15 2.68
C GLY A 42 10.30 -17.49 3.73
N GLN A 43 9.12 -17.95 3.30
CA GLN A 43 8.01 -18.31 4.18
C GLN A 43 7.78 -19.83 4.29
N ALA A 44 8.70 -20.64 3.77
CA ALA A 44 8.57 -22.10 3.79
C ALA A 44 8.38 -22.68 5.20
N GLY A 45 9.05 -22.12 6.23
CA GLY A 45 8.87 -22.52 7.63
C GLY A 45 7.45 -22.28 8.14
N GLN A 46 6.89 -21.09 7.91
CA GLN A 46 5.52 -20.78 8.29
C GLN A 46 4.50 -21.63 7.50
N ALA A 47 4.80 -21.93 6.23
CA ALA A 47 3.97 -22.81 5.42
C ALA A 47 3.99 -24.26 5.94
N ALA A 48 5.11 -24.75 6.47
CA ALA A 48 5.20 -26.06 7.10
C ALA A 48 4.33 -26.14 8.36
N GLU A 49 4.36 -25.11 9.23
CA GLU A 49 3.47 -25.04 10.40
C GLU A 49 1.98 -25.13 10.00
N VAL A 50 1.60 -24.42 8.94
CA VAL A 50 0.23 -24.44 8.42
C VAL A 50 -0.12 -25.79 7.79
N HIS A 51 0.84 -26.43 7.11
CA HIS A 51 0.69 -27.79 6.58
C HIS A 51 0.39 -28.78 7.72
N ASP A 52 1.13 -28.71 8.81
CA ASP A 52 0.94 -29.58 9.97
C ASP A 52 -0.42 -29.33 10.63
N LEU A 53 -0.89 -28.09 10.72
CA LEU A 53 -2.24 -27.78 11.23
C LEU A 53 -3.35 -28.37 10.37
N LEU A 54 -3.21 -28.36 9.05
CA LEU A 54 -4.20 -28.93 8.11
C LEU A 54 -4.12 -30.45 8.05
N GLY A 55 -2.97 -31.06 8.38
CA GLY A 55 -2.79 -32.52 8.33
C GLY A 55 -3.09 -33.07 6.93
N THR A 56 -3.95 -34.08 6.86
CA THR A 56 -4.30 -34.78 5.61
C THR A 56 -5.08 -33.93 4.60
N VAL A 57 -5.60 -32.79 5.03
CA VAL A 57 -6.29 -31.83 4.14
C VAL A 57 -5.29 -31.05 3.28
N ALA A 58 -4.05 -30.85 3.74
CA ALA A 58 -2.97 -30.26 2.95
C ALA A 58 -2.46 -31.29 1.93
N VAL A 59 -2.62 -31.01 0.65
CA VAL A 59 -2.22 -31.92 -0.44
C VAL A 59 -0.87 -31.58 -1.08
N GLY A 60 -0.27 -30.47 -0.66
CA GLY A 60 1.05 -30.04 -1.11
C GLY A 60 1.35 -28.59 -0.78
N THR A 61 2.61 -28.19 -0.99
CA THR A 61 3.08 -26.83 -0.80
C THR A 61 3.83 -26.37 -2.05
N PHE A 62 3.43 -25.23 -2.61
CA PHE A 62 4.13 -24.56 -3.72
C PHE A 62 4.88 -23.35 -3.18
N THR A 63 6.23 -23.36 -3.27
CA THR A 63 7.11 -22.40 -2.58
C THR A 63 7.73 -21.35 -3.53
N GLU A 64 7.31 -21.29 -4.80
CA GLU A 64 7.93 -20.42 -5.80
C GLU A 64 7.16 -19.08 -6.02
N ALA A 65 6.33 -18.63 -5.05
CA ALA A 65 5.68 -17.32 -5.19
C ALA A 65 6.74 -16.22 -5.32
N ALA A 66 6.58 -15.36 -6.33
CA ALA A 66 7.56 -14.36 -6.71
C ALA A 66 6.94 -12.95 -6.85
N PRO A 67 7.75 -11.87 -6.68
CA PRO A 67 7.29 -10.49 -6.86
C PRO A 67 6.60 -10.28 -8.20
N HIS A 68 5.58 -9.42 -8.19
CA HIS A 68 4.79 -9.04 -9.37
C HIS A 68 3.99 -10.17 -10.04
N THR A 69 3.85 -11.33 -9.38
CA THR A 69 3.05 -12.47 -9.85
C THR A 69 3.35 -12.82 -11.32
N PRO A 70 4.55 -13.35 -11.64
CA PRO A 70 4.91 -13.71 -13.01
C PRO A 70 3.96 -14.79 -13.55
N VAL A 71 3.52 -14.62 -14.80
CA VAL A 71 2.59 -15.57 -15.44
C VAL A 71 3.20 -16.97 -15.56
N GLU A 72 4.52 -17.08 -15.73
CA GLU A 72 5.25 -18.35 -15.78
C GLU A 72 5.16 -19.11 -14.46
N VAL A 73 5.29 -18.40 -13.32
CA VAL A 73 5.13 -18.97 -11.97
C VAL A 73 3.68 -19.40 -11.76
N THR A 74 2.73 -18.57 -12.21
CA THR A 74 1.31 -18.91 -12.15
C THR A 74 1.00 -20.19 -12.95
N ARG A 75 1.54 -20.35 -14.17
CA ARG A 75 1.35 -21.56 -14.98
C ARG A 75 1.86 -22.83 -14.27
N LYS A 76 3.05 -22.77 -13.66
CA LYS A 76 3.61 -23.86 -12.86
C LYS A 76 2.71 -24.19 -11.67
N ALA A 77 2.27 -23.18 -10.92
CA ALA A 77 1.42 -23.38 -9.75
C ALA A 77 0.05 -23.98 -10.10
N VAL A 78 -0.56 -23.55 -11.21
CA VAL A 78 -1.82 -24.15 -11.74
C VAL A 78 -1.61 -25.62 -12.16
N ALA A 79 -0.50 -25.94 -12.82
CA ALA A 79 -0.17 -27.31 -13.20
C ALA A 79 0.00 -28.17 -11.94
N TYR A 80 0.73 -27.69 -10.94
CA TYR A 80 0.94 -28.39 -9.68
C TYR A 80 -0.38 -28.58 -8.91
N ALA A 81 -1.24 -27.55 -8.83
CA ALA A 81 -2.56 -27.66 -8.21
C ALA A 81 -3.42 -28.79 -8.84
N ARG A 82 -3.37 -28.92 -10.16
CA ARG A 82 -4.05 -30.01 -10.89
C ARG A 82 -3.46 -31.38 -10.57
N THR A 83 -2.13 -31.48 -10.56
CA THR A 83 -1.42 -32.76 -10.28
C THR A 83 -1.76 -33.29 -8.88
N VAL A 84 -1.81 -32.41 -7.87
CA VAL A 84 -2.16 -32.81 -6.50
C VAL A 84 -3.68 -32.86 -6.29
N GLY A 85 -4.49 -32.54 -7.29
CA GLY A 85 -5.95 -32.53 -7.20
C GLY A 85 -6.48 -31.57 -6.15
N ALA A 86 -5.89 -30.37 -6.06
CA ALA A 86 -6.33 -29.34 -5.11
C ALA A 86 -7.74 -28.85 -5.46
N ASP A 87 -8.59 -28.65 -4.45
CA ASP A 87 -9.92 -28.02 -4.54
C ASP A 87 -9.94 -26.59 -4.01
N SER A 88 -8.84 -26.16 -3.40
CA SER A 88 -8.67 -24.83 -2.81
C SER A 88 -7.20 -24.45 -2.69
N VAL A 89 -6.95 -23.16 -2.49
CA VAL A 89 -5.58 -22.64 -2.23
C VAL A 89 -5.55 -21.84 -0.94
N LEU A 90 -4.46 -21.97 -0.18
CA LEU A 90 -4.17 -21.17 0.98
C LEU A 90 -2.86 -20.42 0.75
N ALA A 91 -2.92 -19.09 0.65
CA ALA A 91 -1.77 -18.23 0.42
C ALA A 91 -1.25 -17.66 1.75
N ILE A 92 -0.03 -18.06 2.15
CA ILE A 92 0.65 -17.51 3.32
C ILE A 92 1.80 -16.60 2.87
N GLY A 93 1.70 -15.30 3.15
CA GLY A 93 2.71 -14.34 2.74
C GLY A 93 2.20 -12.93 2.48
N GLY A 94 3.00 -12.15 1.79
CA GLY A 94 2.64 -10.81 1.35
C GLY A 94 1.92 -10.78 0.00
N GLY A 95 1.85 -9.58 -0.61
CA GLY A 95 1.13 -9.34 -1.85
C GLY A 95 1.48 -10.27 -3.02
N SER A 96 2.73 -10.74 -3.11
CA SER A 96 3.17 -11.67 -4.16
C SER A 96 2.51 -13.04 -4.06
N THR A 97 2.46 -13.59 -2.86
CA THR A 97 1.86 -14.91 -2.61
C THR A 97 0.34 -14.86 -2.73
N ILE A 98 -0.28 -13.82 -2.18
CA ILE A 98 -1.72 -13.57 -2.30
C ILE A 98 -2.10 -13.35 -3.77
N GLY A 99 -1.26 -12.61 -4.52
CA GLY A 99 -1.41 -12.43 -5.95
C GLY A 99 -1.38 -13.75 -6.73
N LEU A 100 -0.46 -14.66 -6.38
CA LEU A 100 -0.40 -16.01 -6.97
C LEU A 100 -1.70 -16.79 -6.71
N GLY A 101 -2.22 -16.76 -5.47
CA GLY A 101 -3.50 -17.39 -5.13
C GLY A 101 -4.65 -16.84 -5.98
N LYS A 102 -4.73 -15.51 -6.16
CA LYS A 102 -5.70 -14.84 -7.03
C LYS A 102 -5.55 -15.27 -8.50
N ALA A 103 -4.31 -15.39 -8.96
CA ALA A 103 -4.03 -15.81 -10.34
C ALA A 103 -4.43 -17.27 -10.60
N ILE A 104 -4.30 -18.14 -9.61
CA ILE A 104 -4.82 -19.50 -9.64
C ILE A 104 -6.34 -19.47 -9.61
N ALA A 105 -6.98 -18.74 -8.69
CA ALA A 105 -8.44 -18.62 -8.59
C ALA A 105 -9.04 -18.17 -9.92
N LEU A 106 -8.45 -17.18 -10.60
CA LEU A 106 -8.89 -16.70 -11.91
C LEU A 106 -8.90 -17.80 -12.99
N ARG A 107 -7.92 -18.72 -12.96
CA ARG A 107 -7.73 -19.75 -14.00
C ARG A 107 -8.45 -21.07 -13.72
N THR A 108 -8.79 -21.29 -12.46
CA THR A 108 -9.28 -22.59 -12.01
C THR A 108 -10.65 -22.52 -11.31
N GLY A 109 -11.05 -21.33 -10.85
CA GLY A 109 -12.24 -21.16 -10.01
C GLY A 109 -12.04 -21.61 -8.56
N LEU A 110 -10.84 -22.07 -8.16
CA LEU A 110 -10.56 -22.53 -6.79
C LEU A 110 -10.73 -21.39 -5.78
N PRO A 111 -11.41 -21.60 -4.65
CA PRO A 111 -11.51 -20.62 -3.58
C PRO A 111 -10.14 -20.41 -2.94
N GLN A 112 -9.89 -19.17 -2.51
CA GLN A 112 -8.66 -18.78 -1.81
C GLN A 112 -8.93 -18.44 -0.36
N LEU A 113 -8.11 -19.04 0.55
CA LEU A 113 -7.86 -18.54 1.89
C LEU A 113 -6.55 -17.74 1.88
N ALA A 114 -6.45 -16.67 2.66
CA ALA A 114 -5.26 -15.85 2.74
C ALA A 114 -4.80 -15.67 4.20
N LEU A 115 -3.48 -15.83 4.42
CA LEU A 115 -2.78 -15.53 5.68
C LEU A 115 -1.74 -14.46 5.38
N PRO A 116 -2.06 -13.18 5.49
CA PRO A 116 -1.12 -12.10 5.25
C PRO A 116 -0.04 -12.03 6.34
N THR A 117 1.21 -11.86 5.91
CA THR A 117 2.37 -11.67 6.79
C THR A 117 2.98 -10.27 6.66
N THR A 118 2.38 -9.40 5.85
CA THR A 118 2.78 -8.02 5.59
C THR A 118 1.56 -7.10 5.65
N TYR A 119 1.77 -5.78 5.56
CA TYR A 119 0.69 -4.79 5.57
C TYR A 119 0.26 -4.35 4.16
N ALA A 120 0.42 -5.22 3.16
CA ALA A 120 0.19 -4.86 1.75
C ALA A 120 -1.29 -4.62 1.37
N GLY A 121 -2.25 -5.24 2.07
CA GLY A 121 -3.69 -5.06 1.84
C GLY A 121 -4.25 -5.78 0.62
N SER A 122 -3.43 -6.51 -0.16
CA SER A 122 -3.87 -7.23 -1.36
C SER A 122 -4.97 -8.26 -1.08
N GLU A 123 -4.95 -8.89 0.09
CA GLU A 123 -5.90 -9.90 0.56
C GLU A 123 -7.34 -9.42 0.63
N MET A 124 -7.55 -8.11 0.81
CA MET A 124 -8.87 -7.49 0.90
C MET A 124 -9.33 -6.87 -0.41
N THR A 125 -8.70 -7.20 -1.54
CA THR A 125 -9.03 -6.58 -2.81
C THR A 125 -9.43 -7.60 -3.89
N PRO A 126 -10.38 -7.26 -4.78
CA PRO A 126 -10.65 -8.01 -5.99
C PRO A 126 -9.67 -7.63 -7.12
N ILE A 127 -8.47 -7.20 -6.79
CA ILE A 127 -7.47 -6.69 -7.75
C ILE A 127 -6.37 -7.74 -7.91
N LEU A 128 -6.09 -8.11 -9.16
CA LEU A 128 -4.99 -8.98 -9.55
C LEU A 128 -4.05 -8.22 -10.49
N GLY A 129 -2.77 -8.14 -10.12
CA GLY A 129 -1.68 -7.68 -10.97
C GLY A 129 -0.81 -8.86 -11.39
N GLU A 130 -0.60 -9.05 -12.68
CA GLU A 130 0.29 -10.08 -13.23
C GLU A 130 1.31 -9.45 -14.18
N THR A 131 2.47 -10.08 -14.30
CA THR A 131 3.52 -9.65 -15.22
C THR A 131 3.84 -10.77 -16.20
N GLU A 132 3.77 -10.49 -17.51
CA GLU A 132 4.20 -11.38 -18.58
C GLU A 132 5.31 -10.69 -19.37
N GLY A 133 6.50 -11.25 -19.35
CA GLY A 133 7.69 -10.60 -19.87
C GLY A 133 7.93 -9.25 -19.17
N ARG A 134 7.82 -8.15 -19.92
CA ARG A 134 7.99 -6.77 -19.40
C ARG A 134 6.65 -6.02 -19.20
N ARG A 135 5.52 -6.69 -19.48
CA ARG A 135 4.20 -6.07 -19.41
C ARG A 135 3.47 -6.45 -18.15
N LYS A 136 3.16 -5.46 -17.33
CA LYS A 136 2.27 -5.61 -16.16
C LYS A 136 0.82 -5.34 -16.56
N THR A 137 -0.08 -6.24 -16.18
CA THR A 137 -1.53 -6.11 -16.39
C THR A 137 -2.21 -6.13 -15.02
N THR A 138 -3.13 -5.20 -14.80
CA THR A 138 -3.94 -5.16 -13.57
C THR A 138 -5.40 -5.29 -13.94
N ARG A 139 -6.14 -6.16 -13.22
CA ARG A 139 -7.57 -6.41 -13.43
C ARG A 139 -8.30 -6.34 -12.09
N ARG A 140 -9.55 -5.87 -12.12
CA ARG A 140 -10.45 -5.89 -10.96
C ARG A 140 -11.58 -6.89 -11.27
N LEU A 141 -11.61 -8.00 -10.53
CA LEU A 141 -12.47 -9.16 -10.79
C LEU A 141 -12.98 -9.72 -9.44
N PRO A 142 -14.28 -9.73 -9.17
CA PRO A 142 -14.83 -10.22 -7.89
C PRO A 142 -14.41 -11.65 -7.55
N GLU A 143 -14.23 -12.51 -8.55
CA GLU A 143 -13.89 -13.92 -8.40
C GLU A 143 -12.49 -14.17 -7.82
N VAL A 144 -11.58 -13.19 -7.90
CA VAL A 144 -10.22 -13.31 -7.31
C VAL A 144 -10.15 -12.84 -5.86
N LEU A 145 -11.24 -12.31 -5.31
CA LEU A 145 -11.28 -11.90 -3.90
C LEU A 145 -11.18 -13.13 -2.99
N PRO A 146 -10.23 -13.19 -2.04
CA PRO A 146 -10.16 -14.25 -1.07
C PRO A 146 -11.47 -14.43 -0.31
N LYS A 147 -11.89 -15.68 -0.07
CA LYS A 147 -13.13 -16.01 0.64
C LYS A 147 -12.99 -15.84 2.14
N THR A 148 -11.83 -16.20 2.68
CA THR A 148 -11.48 -16.02 4.09
C THR A 148 -10.08 -15.45 4.20
N VAL A 149 -9.90 -14.46 5.07
CA VAL A 149 -8.60 -13.89 5.43
C VAL A 149 -8.39 -14.10 6.93
N VAL A 150 -7.30 -14.76 7.29
CA VAL A 150 -6.91 -14.98 8.68
C VAL A 150 -5.71 -14.10 8.99
N TYR A 151 -5.95 -13.04 9.76
CA TYR A 151 -4.93 -12.12 10.24
C TYR A 151 -4.38 -12.62 11.57
N ASP A 152 -3.28 -13.37 11.51
CA ASP A 152 -2.55 -13.80 12.70
C ASP A 152 -1.43 -12.81 13.00
N VAL A 153 -1.56 -12.09 14.11
CA VAL A 153 -0.56 -11.10 14.56
C VAL A 153 0.83 -11.73 14.69
N ASP A 154 0.89 -12.98 15.14
CA ASP A 154 2.15 -13.67 15.42
C ASP A 154 2.97 -13.92 14.13
N LEU A 155 2.32 -14.03 12.97
CA LEU A 155 3.01 -14.16 11.69
C LEU A 155 3.77 -12.89 11.29
N THR A 156 3.42 -11.73 11.86
CA THR A 156 4.08 -10.46 11.56
C THR A 156 5.39 -10.25 12.30
N PHE A 157 5.71 -11.05 13.35
CA PHE A 157 6.96 -10.89 14.10
C PHE A 157 8.21 -11.21 13.27
N THR A 158 8.09 -12.06 12.26
CA THR A 158 9.17 -12.35 11.32
C THR A 158 9.36 -11.28 10.25
N PHE A 159 8.42 -10.32 10.15
CA PHE A 159 8.50 -9.24 9.19
C PHE A 159 9.43 -8.13 9.72
N PRO A 160 10.58 -7.85 9.07
CA PRO A 160 11.57 -6.91 9.58
C PRO A 160 10.98 -5.52 9.85
N ALA A 161 11.42 -4.86 10.92
CA ALA A 161 10.88 -3.57 11.35
C ALA A 161 10.91 -2.50 10.25
N ALA A 162 12.02 -2.36 9.52
CA ALA A 162 12.13 -1.40 8.42
C ALA A 162 11.13 -1.69 7.29
N ALA A 163 10.98 -2.96 6.90
CA ALA A 163 10.01 -3.38 5.89
C ALA A 163 8.58 -3.21 6.39
N SER A 164 8.32 -3.45 7.68
CA SER A 164 7.02 -3.21 8.33
C SER A 164 6.61 -1.74 8.24
N VAL A 165 7.54 -0.83 8.53
CA VAL A 165 7.31 0.62 8.44
C VAL A 165 6.93 1.04 7.02
N VAL A 166 7.72 0.63 6.03
CA VAL A 166 7.48 1.00 4.63
C VAL A 166 6.17 0.40 4.13
N SER A 167 5.88 -0.87 4.47
CA SER A 167 4.62 -1.53 4.14
C SER A 167 3.42 -0.86 4.80
N GLY A 168 3.57 -0.42 6.06
CA GLY A 168 2.53 0.32 6.78
C GLY A 168 2.26 1.69 6.15
N ILE A 169 3.29 2.41 5.70
CA ILE A 169 3.09 3.69 4.99
C ILE A 169 2.43 3.45 3.62
N ASN A 170 2.74 2.34 2.95
CA ASN A 170 1.99 1.95 1.75
C ASN A 170 0.49 1.71 2.07
N ALA A 171 0.18 1.05 3.20
CA ALA A 171 -1.21 0.92 3.66
C ALA A 171 -1.85 2.29 3.99
N MET A 172 -1.10 3.22 4.60
CA MET A 172 -1.57 4.60 4.80
C MET A 172 -1.95 5.27 3.47
N ALA A 173 -1.23 5.01 2.38
CA ALA A 173 -1.54 5.58 1.07
C ALA A 173 -2.90 5.11 0.53
N HIS A 174 -3.29 3.85 0.78
CA HIS A 174 -4.63 3.34 0.47
C HIS A 174 -5.71 4.11 1.23
N ALA A 175 -5.52 4.29 2.53
CA ALA A 175 -6.44 5.04 3.38
C ALA A 175 -6.53 6.53 2.99
N VAL A 176 -5.39 7.16 2.70
CA VAL A 176 -5.32 8.57 2.25
C VAL A 176 -6.13 8.78 0.96
N GLU A 177 -5.94 7.94 -0.05
CA GLU A 177 -6.71 8.07 -1.29
C GLU A 177 -8.20 7.76 -1.09
N ALA A 178 -8.54 6.84 -0.19
CA ALA A 178 -9.92 6.55 0.14
C ALA A 178 -10.65 7.73 0.81
N LEU A 179 -9.95 8.56 1.60
CA LEU A 179 -10.56 9.76 2.21
C LEU A 179 -11.08 10.76 1.18
N TYR A 180 -10.53 10.80 -0.03
CA TYR A 180 -10.98 11.69 -1.10
C TYR A 180 -11.44 10.98 -2.36
N ALA A 181 -11.59 9.65 -2.35
CA ALA A 181 -12.06 8.91 -3.52
C ALA A 181 -13.41 9.44 -4.02
N GLN A 182 -13.62 9.39 -5.35
CA GLN A 182 -14.84 9.88 -5.99
C GLN A 182 -16.08 9.10 -5.54
N ASP A 183 -15.92 7.79 -5.42
CA ASP A 183 -16.94 6.80 -5.08
C ASP A 183 -16.92 6.39 -3.60
N ARG A 184 -16.28 7.21 -2.73
CA ARG A 184 -16.27 6.96 -1.30
C ARG A 184 -17.67 7.05 -0.70
N ASP A 185 -17.98 6.14 0.19
CA ASP A 185 -19.16 6.17 1.05
C ASP A 185 -18.78 6.47 2.52
N PRO A 186 -19.76 6.66 3.41
CA PRO A 186 -19.48 6.95 4.83
C PRO A 186 -18.68 5.87 5.54
N LEU A 187 -18.84 4.58 5.19
CA LEU A 187 -18.08 3.49 5.82
C LEU A 187 -16.62 3.50 5.36
N ALA A 188 -16.37 3.67 4.07
CA ALA A 188 -15.02 3.82 3.53
C ALA A 188 -14.28 5.01 4.18
N PHE A 189 -14.97 6.14 4.38
CA PHE A 189 -14.40 7.32 5.04
C PHE A 189 -14.06 7.06 6.52
N LEU A 190 -14.92 6.35 7.26
CA LEU A 190 -14.66 5.98 8.66
C LEU A 190 -13.51 4.99 8.76
N MET A 191 -13.52 3.91 7.95
CA MET A 191 -12.45 2.91 7.92
C MET A 191 -11.09 3.52 7.56
N ALA A 192 -11.05 4.42 6.56
CA ALA A 192 -9.83 5.10 6.16
C ALA A 192 -9.24 5.96 7.30
N GLY A 193 -10.10 6.64 8.06
CA GLY A 193 -9.67 7.42 9.21
C GLY A 193 -9.08 6.53 10.31
N GLU A 194 -9.77 5.46 10.68
CA GLU A 194 -9.29 4.51 11.69
C GLU A 194 -7.99 3.81 11.25
N ALA A 195 -7.89 3.43 9.96
CA ALA A 195 -6.67 2.86 9.41
C ALA A 195 -5.47 3.79 9.58
N LEU A 196 -5.64 5.08 9.30
CA LEU A 196 -4.57 6.08 9.50
C LEU A 196 -4.19 6.22 10.96
N GLU A 197 -5.16 6.35 11.86
CA GLU A 197 -4.93 6.51 13.30
C GLU A 197 -4.19 5.30 13.88
N SER A 198 -4.61 4.06 13.53
CA SER A 198 -3.94 2.82 13.94
C SER A 198 -2.50 2.75 13.43
N LEU A 199 -2.25 3.02 12.14
CA LEU A 199 -0.90 2.97 11.55
C LEU A 199 0.01 4.08 12.10
N ILE A 200 -0.50 5.30 12.28
CA ILE A 200 0.28 6.41 12.84
C ILE A 200 0.71 6.12 14.28
N ARG A 201 -0.17 5.51 15.08
CA ARG A 201 0.10 5.14 16.47
C ARG A 201 1.09 3.98 16.57
N SER A 202 0.92 2.95 15.75
CA SER A 202 1.64 1.68 15.87
C SER A 202 3.02 1.67 15.20
N LEU A 203 3.18 2.25 13.99
CA LEU A 203 4.43 2.15 13.23
C LEU A 203 5.66 2.71 13.98
N PRO A 204 5.59 3.82 14.73
CA PRO A 204 6.72 4.29 15.54
C PRO A 204 7.12 3.32 16.66
N VAL A 205 6.16 2.55 17.17
CA VAL A 205 6.43 1.52 18.20
C VAL A 205 7.05 0.29 17.54
N VAL A 206 6.48 -0.21 16.46
CA VAL A 206 7.05 -1.33 15.67
C VAL A 206 8.47 -1.05 15.20
N ALA A 207 8.78 0.20 14.80
CA ALA A 207 10.13 0.58 14.39
C ALA A 207 11.17 0.44 15.52
N ARG A 208 10.78 0.74 16.77
CA ARG A 208 11.68 0.74 17.94
C ARG A 208 11.64 -0.56 18.73
N ARG A 209 10.49 -1.20 18.78
CA ARG A 209 10.20 -2.44 19.53
C ARG A 209 9.43 -3.40 18.60
N PRO A 210 10.15 -4.10 17.69
CA PRO A 210 9.51 -4.94 16.67
C PRO A 210 8.73 -6.13 17.25
N ASP A 211 8.98 -6.49 18.51
CA ASP A 211 8.30 -7.58 19.21
C ASP A 211 7.12 -7.11 20.06
N ASP A 212 6.73 -5.83 20.00
CA ASP A 212 5.58 -5.30 20.70
C ASP A 212 4.29 -5.83 20.05
N ARG A 213 3.63 -6.77 20.73
CA ARG A 213 2.44 -7.47 20.22
C ARG A 213 1.27 -6.55 19.97
N GLU A 214 1.03 -5.58 20.86
CA GLU A 214 -0.07 -4.63 20.70
C GLU A 214 0.16 -3.73 19.51
N ALA A 215 1.38 -3.22 19.34
CA ALA A 215 1.73 -2.41 18.18
C ALA A 215 1.64 -3.20 16.86
N ARG A 216 2.05 -4.48 16.86
CA ARG A 216 1.88 -5.36 15.69
C ARG A 216 0.41 -5.61 15.37
N ALA A 217 -0.41 -5.86 16.39
CA ALA A 217 -1.85 -6.03 16.22
C ALA A 217 -2.50 -4.76 15.66
N ASP A 218 -2.15 -3.60 16.20
CA ASP A 218 -2.68 -2.31 15.78
C ASP A 218 -2.25 -1.96 14.34
N ALA A 219 -0.98 -2.23 13.97
CA ALA A 219 -0.50 -2.06 12.61
C ALA A 219 -1.23 -2.99 11.62
N LEU A 220 -1.44 -4.25 11.99
CA LEU A 220 -2.15 -5.22 11.16
C LEU A 220 -3.64 -4.88 11.03
N HIS A 221 -4.28 -4.37 12.10
CA HIS A 221 -5.64 -3.84 12.07
C HIS A 221 -5.76 -2.65 11.10
N GLY A 222 -4.85 -1.67 11.22
CA GLY A 222 -4.82 -0.54 10.27
C GLY A 222 -4.60 -0.99 8.83
N ALA A 223 -3.75 -1.99 8.58
CA ALA A 223 -3.52 -2.56 7.26
C ALA A 223 -4.75 -3.27 6.70
N TRP A 224 -5.48 -4.03 7.53
CA TRP A 224 -6.75 -4.65 7.14
C TRP A 224 -7.77 -3.60 6.69
N LEU A 225 -7.99 -2.55 7.48
CA LEU A 225 -8.93 -1.49 7.14
C LEU A 225 -8.51 -0.74 5.86
N ALA A 226 -7.21 -0.42 5.72
CA ALA A 226 -6.66 0.23 4.54
C ALA A 226 -6.81 -0.65 3.28
N GLY A 227 -6.55 -1.95 3.39
CA GLY A 227 -6.77 -2.92 2.32
C GLY A 227 -8.24 -3.04 1.92
N THR A 228 -9.16 -2.99 2.91
CA THR A 228 -10.61 -2.95 2.66
C THR A 228 -10.99 -1.69 1.88
N CYS A 229 -10.45 -0.53 2.25
CA CYS A 229 -10.64 0.71 1.50
C CYS A 229 -10.14 0.58 0.05
N LEU A 230 -8.92 0.06 -0.17
CA LEU A 230 -8.37 -0.19 -1.50
C LEU A 230 -9.26 -1.08 -2.36
N GLY A 231 -9.89 -2.09 -1.73
CA GLY A 231 -10.83 -2.99 -2.40
C GLY A 231 -12.20 -2.36 -2.69
N THR A 232 -12.60 -1.34 -1.94
CA THR A 232 -13.96 -0.76 -1.98
C THR A 232 -14.06 0.42 -2.93
N VAL A 233 -13.06 1.32 -2.93
CA VAL A 233 -13.12 2.58 -3.70
C VAL A 233 -12.05 2.63 -4.80
N GLY A 234 -12.22 3.58 -5.72
CA GLY A 234 -11.23 3.88 -6.78
C GLY A 234 -10.02 4.63 -6.22
N MET A 235 -8.84 4.25 -6.71
CA MET A 235 -7.60 4.98 -6.42
C MET A 235 -7.36 6.07 -7.44
N ALA A 236 -6.51 7.05 -7.10
CA ALA A 236 -6.29 8.26 -7.86
C ALA A 236 -4.81 8.47 -8.23
N LEU A 237 -4.34 9.71 -8.25
CA LEU A 237 -3.01 10.11 -8.70
C LEU A 237 -1.87 9.37 -7.99
N HIS A 238 -1.97 9.13 -6.67
CA HIS A 238 -0.89 8.50 -5.92
C HIS A 238 -0.58 7.10 -6.45
N HIS A 239 -1.60 6.26 -6.59
CA HIS A 239 -1.41 4.91 -7.13
C HIS A 239 -1.00 4.93 -8.59
N LYS A 240 -1.52 5.85 -9.41
CA LYS A 240 -1.09 6.01 -10.80
C LYS A 240 0.40 6.34 -10.89
N VAL A 241 0.89 7.28 -10.08
CA VAL A 241 2.32 7.63 -9.99
C VAL A 241 3.17 6.41 -9.61
N CYS A 242 2.81 5.73 -8.52
CA CYS A 242 3.57 4.58 -8.04
C CYS A 242 3.57 3.41 -9.04
N HIS A 243 2.45 3.16 -9.73
CA HIS A 243 2.37 2.14 -10.77
C HIS A 243 3.26 2.48 -11.99
N VAL A 244 3.30 3.75 -12.40
CA VAL A 244 4.19 4.18 -13.49
C VAL A 244 5.64 4.04 -13.08
N LEU A 245 6.03 4.52 -11.90
CA LEU A 245 7.41 4.46 -11.41
C LEU A 245 7.88 3.00 -11.23
N GLY A 246 7.06 2.16 -10.63
CA GLY A 246 7.39 0.74 -10.46
C GLY A 246 7.38 -0.03 -11.78
N GLY A 247 6.39 0.20 -12.66
CA GLY A 247 6.25 -0.54 -13.91
C GLY A 247 7.23 -0.13 -15.01
N THR A 248 7.66 1.14 -15.04
CA THR A 248 8.53 1.69 -16.10
C THR A 248 9.98 1.77 -15.67
N LEU A 249 10.23 2.14 -14.42
CA LEU A 249 11.59 2.37 -13.90
C LEU A 249 12.06 1.30 -12.92
N GLY A 250 11.20 0.31 -12.60
CA GLY A 250 11.55 -0.81 -11.73
C GLY A 250 11.76 -0.41 -10.26
N LEU A 251 11.22 0.72 -9.80
CA LEU A 251 11.41 1.18 -8.43
C LEU A 251 10.71 0.23 -7.43
N PRO A 252 11.28 0.04 -6.22
CA PRO A 252 10.70 -0.80 -5.19
C PRO A 252 9.35 -0.24 -4.75
N HIS A 253 8.33 -1.12 -4.68
CA HIS A 253 6.92 -0.73 -4.60
C HIS A 253 6.60 0.07 -3.32
N ALA A 254 6.86 -0.49 -2.15
CA ALA A 254 6.43 0.10 -0.89
C ALA A 254 7.23 1.38 -0.55
N GLU A 255 8.52 1.41 -0.85
CA GLU A 255 9.39 2.58 -0.69
C GLU A 255 8.95 3.72 -1.61
N THR A 256 8.59 3.40 -2.85
CA THR A 256 8.05 4.38 -3.81
C THR A 256 6.78 5.02 -3.28
N HIS A 257 5.84 4.21 -2.74
CA HIS A 257 4.63 4.72 -2.11
C HIS A 257 4.95 5.67 -0.95
N ALA A 258 5.90 5.31 -0.11
CA ALA A 258 6.26 6.11 1.06
C ALA A 258 6.88 7.47 0.70
N VAL A 259 7.73 7.50 -0.34
CA VAL A 259 8.32 8.76 -0.83
C VAL A 259 7.30 9.64 -1.53
N VAL A 260 6.46 9.06 -2.37
CA VAL A 260 5.50 9.82 -3.23
C VAL A 260 4.32 10.37 -2.45
N LEU A 261 3.86 9.68 -1.39
CA LEU A 261 2.63 9.99 -0.67
C LEU A 261 2.52 11.46 -0.24
N PRO A 262 3.48 12.06 0.48
CA PRO A 262 3.36 13.44 0.93
C PRO A 262 3.30 14.45 -0.23
N HIS A 263 3.94 14.15 -1.36
CA HIS A 263 3.93 15.03 -2.53
C HIS A 263 2.58 15.03 -3.26
N VAL A 264 1.94 13.85 -3.38
CA VAL A 264 0.59 13.77 -3.96
C VAL A 264 -0.45 14.38 -3.03
N VAL A 265 -0.30 14.20 -1.72
CA VAL A 265 -1.17 14.87 -0.73
C VAL A 265 -1.06 16.38 -0.86
N ALA A 266 0.14 16.95 -1.00
CA ALA A 266 0.33 18.37 -1.27
C ALA A 266 -0.36 18.82 -2.57
N TYR A 267 -0.23 18.01 -3.63
CA TYR A 267 -0.87 18.28 -4.92
C TYR A 267 -2.39 18.35 -4.80
N ASN A 268 -3.01 17.41 -4.10
CA ASN A 268 -4.46 17.29 -3.98
C ASN A 268 -5.06 18.18 -2.88
N ALA A 269 -4.23 18.76 -2.00
CA ALA A 269 -4.69 19.50 -0.83
C ALA A 269 -5.75 20.59 -1.12
N PRO A 270 -5.60 21.44 -2.15
CA PRO A 270 -6.60 22.46 -2.43
C PRO A 270 -7.98 21.92 -2.82
N ALA A 271 -8.04 20.70 -3.37
CA ALA A 271 -9.27 20.09 -3.88
C ALA A 271 -9.92 19.09 -2.89
N ALA A 272 -9.26 18.78 -1.78
CA ALA A 272 -9.72 17.78 -0.81
C ALA A 272 -9.58 18.24 0.66
N PRO A 273 -10.11 19.43 1.05
CA PRO A 273 -9.85 20.04 2.36
C PRO A 273 -10.32 19.18 3.54
N GLU A 274 -11.43 18.47 3.42
CA GLU A 274 -11.96 17.59 4.47
C GLU A 274 -10.99 16.43 4.75
N ALA A 275 -10.48 15.78 3.71
CA ALA A 275 -9.49 14.70 3.83
C ALA A 275 -8.18 15.24 4.43
N MET A 276 -7.71 16.40 3.97
CA MET A 276 -6.49 17.02 4.49
C MET A 276 -6.59 17.36 5.98
N ALA A 277 -7.72 17.90 6.42
CA ALA A 277 -7.97 18.18 7.83
C ALA A 277 -7.93 16.89 8.68
N ARG A 278 -8.52 15.80 8.18
CA ARG A 278 -8.49 14.52 8.89
C ARG A 278 -7.08 13.92 8.98
N ILE A 279 -6.31 13.97 7.88
CA ILE A 279 -4.92 13.48 7.88
C ILE A 279 -4.05 14.33 8.83
N ALA A 280 -4.12 15.65 8.75
CA ALA A 280 -3.37 16.55 9.61
C ALA A 280 -3.70 16.33 11.09
N LYS A 281 -4.99 16.16 11.42
CA LYS A 281 -5.45 15.84 12.79
C LYS A 281 -4.84 14.51 13.29
N ALA A 282 -4.91 13.44 12.50
CA ALA A 282 -4.36 12.15 12.87
C ALA A 282 -2.85 12.21 13.14
N LEU A 283 -2.12 13.02 12.37
CA LEU A 283 -0.68 13.24 12.51
C LEU A 283 -0.29 14.27 13.59
N SER A 284 -1.28 14.96 14.20
CA SER A 284 -1.05 16.13 15.07
C SER A 284 -0.15 17.18 14.40
N ALA A 285 -0.37 17.43 13.11
CA ALA A 285 0.45 18.29 12.27
C ALA A 285 -0.32 19.53 11.81
N VAL A 286 0.40 20.58 11.42
CA VAL A 286 -0.18 21.83 10.89
C VAL A 286 -0.83 21.60 9.53
N ASP A 287 -0.20 20.77 8.69
CA ASP A 287 -0.71 20.38 7.38
C ASP A 287 -0.46 18.88 7.12
N ALA A 288 -1.30 18.29 6.28
CA ALA A 288 -1.27 16.87 5.97
C ALA A 288 0.02 16.43 5.27
N ALA A 289 0.46 17.17 4.28
CA ALA A 289 1.60 16.81 3.45
C ALA A 289 2.92 16.89 4.21
N GLY A 290 3.15 18.00 4.92
CA GLY A 290 4.29 18.17 5.79
C GLY A 290 4.30 17.16 6.93
N GLY A 291 3.13 16.90 7.53
CA GLY A 291 2.98 15.88 8.57
C GLY A 291 3.38 14.49 8.12
N LEU A 292 2.93 14.04 6.93
CA LEU A 292 3.32 12.76 6.34
C LEU A 292 4.81 12.69 6.02
N PHE A 293 5.38 13.76 5.46
CA PHE A 293 6.81 13.85 5.15
C PHE A 293 7.68 13.72 6.41
N ASP A 294 7.30 14.43 7.47
CA ASP A 294 8.02 14.38 8.74
C ASP A 294 7.82 13.03 9.45
N PHE A 295 6.62 12.45 9.37
CA PHE A 295 6.32 11.14 9.92
C PHE A 295 7.19 10.06 9.29
N ALA A 296 7.21 9.97 7.95
CA ALA A 296 8.06 9.03 7.21
C ALA A 296 9.56 9.24 7.54
N GLY A 297 10.00 10.49 7.60
CA GLY A 297 11.38 10.83 7.93
C GLY A 297 11.81 10.43 9.34
N ARG A 298 10.92 10.55 10.35
CA ARG A 298 11.19 10.07 11.72
C ARG A 298 11.31 8.56 11.81
N LEU A 299 10.71 7.84 10.89
CA LEU A 299 10.75 6.37 10.81
C LEU A 299 11.91 5.84 9.96
N GLY A 300 12.80 6.72 9.46
CA GLY A 300 13.97 6.33 8.68
C GLY A 300 13.66 5.91 7.23
N VAL A 301 12.47 6.27 6.72
CA VAL A 301 12.11 5.98 5.32
C VAL A 301 12.93 6.88 4.37
N PRO A 302 13.41 6.37 3.22
CA PRO A 302 14.04 7.19 2.19
C PRO A 302 13.17 8.39 1.82
N ARG A 303 13.78 9.55 1.63
CA ARG A 303 13.05 10.78 1.31
C ARG A 303 13.05 11.14 -0.17
N ALA A 304 13.91 10.50 -0.97
CA ALA A 304 14.11 10.86 -2.35
C ALA A 304 13.99 9.66 -3.29
N LEU A 305 13.30 9.84 -4.42
CA LEU A 305 13.22 8.78 -5.45
C LEU A 305 14.57 8.46 -6.07
N ARG A 306 15.52 9.42 -6.10
CA ARG A 306 16.91 9.15 -6.54
C ARG A 306 17.60 8.13 -5.64
N ASP A 307 17.30 8.11 -4.34
CA ASP A 307 17.87 7.16 -3.39
C ASP A 307 17.32 5.74 -3.59
N LEU A 308 16.18 5.62 -4.30
CA LEU A 308 15.59 4.37 -4.77
C LEU A 308 16.07 3.95 -6.17
N GLY A 309 17.02 4.68 -6.75
CA GLY A 309 17.59 4.39 -8.07
C GLY A 309 16.88 5.05 -9.24
N MET A 310 15.96 6.00 -9.02
CA MET A 310 15.32 6.73 -10.11
C MET A 310 16.32 7.64 -10.82
N PRO A 311 16.59 7.48 -12.14
CA PRO A 311 17.43 8.41 -12.88
C PRO A 311 16.68 9.74 -13.12
N GLU A 312 17.38 10.87 -13.17
CA GLU A 312 16.77 12.19 -13.36
C GLU A 312 15.91 12.29 -14.64
N PRO A 313 16.33 11.76 -15.82
CA PRO A 313 15.49 11.75 -17.00
C PRO A 313 14.17 10.98 -16.85
N GLY A 314 14.08 10.08 -15.87
CA GLY A 314 12.85 9.37 -15.51
C GLY A 314 11.72 10.29 -15.04
N ILE A 315 12.04 11.51 -14.58
CA ILE A 315 11.03 12.53 -14.18
C ILE A 315 10.15 12.88 -15.38
N GLU A 316 10.75 13.19 -16.52
CA GLU A 316 10.02 13.60 -17.72
C GLU A 316 9.23 12.42 -18.31
N GLN A 317 9.87 11.24 -18.41
CA GLN A 317 9.24 10.03 -18.89
C GLN A 317 8.01 9.64 -18.02
N ALA A 318 8.14 9.67 -16.71
CA ALA A 318 7.05 9.34 -15.81
C ALA A 318 5.92 10.37 -15.88
N ALA A 319 6.25 11.68 -15.92
CA ALA A 319 5.25 12.74 -16.01
C ALA A 319 4.37 12.59 -17.27
N GLU A 320 4.95 12.23 -18.41
CA GLU A 320 4.22 11.97 -19.65
C GLU A 320 3.27 10.77 -19.51
N LEU A 321 3.75 9.65 -18.94
CA LEU A 321 2.96 8.43 -18.78
C LEU A 321 1.83 8.58 -17.76
N ILE A 322 2.03 9.38 -16.72
CA ILE A 322 1.03 9.61 -15.67
C ILE A 322 -0.20 10.33 -16.22
N VAL A 323 -0.03 11.25 -17.17
CA VAL A 323 -1.15 12.03 -17.72
C VAL A 323 -1.79 11.40 -18.97
N ARG A 324 -1.19 10.35 -19.52
CA ARG A 324 -1.62 9.77 -20.81
C ARG A 324 -3.03 9.19 -20.79
N ASP A 325 -3.37 8.43 -19.75
CA ASP A 325 -4.66 7.75 -19.64
C ASP A 325 -5.53 8.49 -18.64
N GLY A 326 -6.70 8.95 -19.07
CA GLY A 326 -7.64 9.66 -18.22
C GLY A 326 -8.08 8.80 -17.03
N TYR A 327 -7.96 9.33 -15.83
CA TYR A 327 -8.46 8.75 -14.59
C TYR A 327 -8.94 9.87 -13.66
N TRP A 328 -9.79 9.51 -12.73
CA TRP A 328 -10.28 10.50 -11.78
C TRP A 328 -9.21 10.88 -10.76
N ASN A 329 -9.14 12.16 -10.43
CA ASN A 329 -8.39 12.72 -9.31
C ASN A 329 -9.11 13.96 -8.81
N PRO A 330 -9.12 14.30 -7.51
CA PRO A 330 -9.85 15.46 -7.00
C PRO A 330 -9.40 16.78 -7.62
N ARG A 331 -8.13 16.91 -7.97
CA ARG A 331 -7.56 18.03 -8.73
C ARG A 331 -7.24 17.57 -10.15
N PRO A 332 -7.52 18.36 -11.21
CA PRO A 332 -7.10 18.05 -12.57
C PRO A 332 -5.60 17.72 -12.64
N VAL A 333 -5.24 16.70 -13.42
CA VAL A 333 -3.86 16.21 -13.50
C VAL A 333 -3.17 16.85 -14.70
N GLU A 334 -2.23 17.76 -14.45
CA GLU A 334 -1.49 18.51 -15.45
C GLU A 334 -0.03 18.08 -15.51
N ARG A 335 0.53 17.87 -16.73
CA ARG A 335 1.89 17.37 -16.93
C ARG A 335 2.95 18.23 -16.23
N THR A 336 2.85 19.56 -16.34
CA THR A 336 3.82 20.49 -15.71
C THR A 336 3.81 20.38 -14.20
N ALA A 337 2.63 20.28 -13.59
CA ALA A 337 2.48 20.14 -12.15
C ALA A 337 2.91 18.76 -11.65
N VAL A 338 2.63 17.68 -12.38
CA VAL A 338 3.12 16.33 -12.08
C VAL A 338 4.64 16.27 -12.18
N ARG A 339 5.24 16.87 -13.23
CA ARG A 339 6.68 16.99 -13.39
C ARG A 339 7.33 17.71 -12.18
N ALA A 340 6.76 18.82 -11.74
CA ALA A 340 7.24 19.56 -10.59
C ALA A 340 7.14 18.73 -9.28
N LEU A 341 6.04 18.00 -9.09
CA LEU A 341 5.84 17.05 -7.99
C LEU A 341 6.94 15.98 -8.01
N LEU A 342 7.17 15.34 -9.15
CA LEU A 342 8.19 14.30 -9.31
C LEU A 342 9.62 14.82 -9.08
N ALA A 343 9.92 16.02 -9.56
CA ALA A 343 11.23 16.65 -9.35
C ALA A 343 11.50 16.90 -7.85
N ARG A 344 10.50 17.37 -7.09
CA ARG A 344 10.60 17.53 -5.63
C ARG A 344 10.78 16.18 -4.92
N ALA A 345 9.99 15.18 -5.28
CA ALA A 345 10.10 13.83 -4.74
C ALA A 345 11.45 13.19 -5.09
N TRP A 346 11.95 13.41 -6.30
CA TRP A 346 13.25 12.93 -6.74
C TRP A 346 14.39 13.52 -5.92
N ALA A 347 14.31 14.83 -5.65
CA ALA A 347 15.32 15.56 -4.87
C ALA A 347 15.19 15.37 -3.35
N GLY A 348 14.13 14.74 -2.84
CA GLY A 348 13.86 14.60 -1.41
C GLY A 348 13.47 15.91 -0.72
N GLN A 349 12.97 16.87 -1.48
CA GLN A 349 12.54 18.16 -0.95
C GLN A 349 11.21 18.04 -0.20
N ARG A 350 11.00 18.90 0.80
CA ARG A 350 9.69 18.97 1.47
C ARG A 350 8.58 19.30 0.47
N PRO A 351 7.41 18.64 0.54
CA PRO A 351 6.30 18.95 -0.35
C PRO A 351 5.78 20.38 -0.15
N CYS A 352 5.29 21.01 -1.23
CA CYS A 352 4.74 22.35 -1.20
C CYS A 352 3.29 22.33 -1.65
N THR A 353 2.40 22.97 -0.88
CA THR A 353 0.96 23.05 -1.16
C THR A 353 0.58 24.21 -2.09
N SER A 354 1.51 25.14 -2.37
CA SER A 354 1.24 26.30 -3.24
C SER A 354 1.41 25.96 -4.72
N ALA A 355 0.36 26.19 -5.49
CA ALA A 355 0.41 26.35 -6.92
C ALA A 355 0.97 27.76 -7.21
N GLY A 356 2.29 27.90 -7.25
CA GLY A 356 2.88 29.17 -7.68
C GLY A 356 3.88 29.80 -6.71
N ASP A 357 5.07 29.23 -6.59
CA ASP A 357 6.25 29.98 -6.22
C ASP A 357 7.48 29.38 -6.93
N GLY A 358 7.51 29.58 -8.25
CA GLY A 358 8.70 29.44 -9.08
C GLY A 358 9.50 30.75 -9.15
N HIS A 359 9.47 31.57 -8.10
CA HIS A 359 10.36 32.73 -8.04
C HIS A 359 11.31 32.56 -6.83
N PRO A 360 12.62 32.61 -7.05
CA PRO A 360 13.57 32.69 -5.95
C PRO A 360 13.31 34.01 -5.20
N ARG A 361 13.11 33.93 -3.89
CA ARG A 361 13.10 35.11 -3.04
C ARG A 361 14.46 35.79 -3.18
N THR A 362 14.50 36.88 -3.92
CA THR A 362 15.63 37.83 -3.86
C THR A 362 15.61 38.44 -2.47
N THR A 363 16.58 38.10 -1.65
CA THR A 363 16.86 38.81 -0.40
C THR A 363 17.30 40.21 -0.76
N SER A 364 16.39 41.18 -0.69
CA SER A 364 16.76 42.60 -0.73
C SER A 364 17.44 42.92 0.60
N ALA A 365 18.74 43.06 0.54
CA ALA A 365 19.52 43.68 1.61
C ALA A 365 19.13 45.16 1.69
N THR A 366 18.37 45.53 2.71
CA THR A 366 18.12 46.92 3.07
C THR A 366 19.42 47.51 3.65
N HIS A 367 20.08 48.30 2.83
CA HIS A 367 21.12 49.23 3.32
C HIS A 367 20.43 50.31 4.14
N HIS A 368 20.69 50.38 5.43
CA HIS A 368 20.47 51.56 6.25
C HIS A 368 21.62 52.57 6.01
N PRO A 369 21.34 53.85 5.65
CA PRO A 369 22.34 54.86 5.67
C PRO A 369 22.54 55.37 7.12
N THR A 370 23.75 55.26 7.62
CA THR A 370 24.23 55.92 8.84
C THR A 370 24.35 57.41 8.60
N THR A 371 23.46 58.16 9.20
CA THR A 371 23.65 59.65 9.31
C THR A 371 24.54 59.98 10.50
N THR A 372 25.76 60.42 10.20
CA THR A 372 26.66 61.09 11.14
C THR A 372 26.13 62.49 11.39
N GLY A 373 25.68 62.78 12.60
CA GLY A 373 25.40 64.13 13.06
C GLY A 373 26.68 64.84 13.51
N ALA A 374 27.04 65.91 12.83
CA ALA A 374 28.01 66.86 13.34
C ALA A 374 27.32 67.92 14.21
N ARG A 375 27.82 68.08 15.42
CA ARG A 375 27.47 69.21 16.28
C ARG A 375 28.48 70.38 15.93
N HIS A 376 27.94 71.57 15.81
CA HIS A 376 28.66 72.78 16.04
C HIS A 376 27.79 73.79 16.79
N ALA A 377 28.43 74.37 17.84
CA ALA A 377 28.26 75.61 18.63
C ALA A 377 26.85 75.77 19.32
#